data_3250a90ae1a0b254f8a136f633541ca3
#
_entry.id   3250a90ae1a0b254f8a136f633541ca3
#
_cell.length_a   1.000
_cell.length_b   1.000
_cell.length_c   1.000
_cell.angle_alpha   90.00
_cell.angle_beta   90.00
_cell.angle_gamma   90.00
#
_symmetry.space_group_name_H-M   'P 1'
#
loop_
_entity.id
_entity.type
_entity.pdbx_description
1 polymer ?
#
loop_
_entity_poly.entity_id
_entity_poly.type
_entity_poly.pdbx_seq_one_letter_code
_entity_poly.pdbx_strand_id
1 'polypeptide(L)'
;MSNNEIREKRKKVICDLVKDDFYVPMKEKELAMFLQVAKEDREEFREILRELLAEGKLTLTVKGKYMKSNGKVLTGTFISNAKGFGFVEVEGRDEDLFIPEDKQGGAFHKDTVEVALLPAKTGKRQEAQVIRIIARGMTQVVGTYEQSKSNFGFVIPDNTKIAQDIFVPKEWSKGAMTGHKVVVEITGYGTNTKSPEGKVVEILGHINDPGVDIMSIVRGFDLPVEFGEKIMSQVERVSQDCLLYTSPSPRDRSLSR
;
A
#
# COMPACT_ATOMS: atom_id res chain seq x y z
N MET A 1 -32.40 -27.61 -4.67
CA MET A 1 -31.46 -26.83 -3.88
C MET A 1 -30.70 -25.88 -4.82
N SER A 2 -30.65 -24.61 -4.50
CA SER A 2 -29.92 -23.61 -5.29
C SER A 2 -28.43 -23.93 -5.22
N ASN A 3 -27.70 -23.70 -6.32
CA ASN A 3 -26.22 -23.91 -6.39
C ASN A 3 -25.50 -23.10 -5.28
N ASN A 4 -26.07 -21.99 -4.87
CA ASN A 4 -25.58 -21.13 -3.79
C ASN A 4 -25.72 -21.77 -2.39
N GLU A 5 -26.78 -22.53 -2.13
CA GLU A 5 -26.97 -23.24 -0.85
C GLU A 5 -25.98 -24.40 -0.67
N ILE A 6 -25.62 -25.06 -1.76
CA ILE A 6 -24.63 -26.17 -1.75
C ILE A 6 -23.25 -25.57 -1.48
N ARG A 7 -22.91 -24.44 -2.10
CA ARG A 7 -21.65 -23.72 -1.89
C ARG A 7 -21.48 -23.25 -0.46
N GLU A 8 -22.51 -22.67 0.15
CA GLU A 8 -22.47 -22.23 1.56
C GLU A 8 -22.36 -23.43 2.54
N LYS A 9 -23.00 -24.56 2.25
CA LYS A 9 -22.82 -25.79 3.02
C LYS A 9 -21.38 -26.31 2.93
N ARG A 10 -20.78 -26.31 1.74
CA ARG A 10 -19.38 -26.70 1.53
C ARG A 10 -18.42 -25.77 2.31
N LYS A 11 -18.63 -24.44 2.28
CA LYS A 11 -17.87 -23.49 3.10
C LYS A 11 -17.98 -23.79 4.60
N LYS A 12 -19.18 -24.08 5.08
CA LYS A 12 -19.40 -24.37 6.49
C LYS A 12 -18.65 -25.63 6.93
N VAL A 13 -18.72 -26.72 6.15
CA VAL A 13 -17.99 -27.97 6.44
C VAL A 13 -16.48 -27.75 6.54
N ILE A 14 -15.89 -26.96 5.61
CA ILE A 14 -14.45 -26.63 5.66
C ILE A 14 -14.13 -25.81 6.91
N CYS A 15 -14.94 -24.82 7.24
CA CYS A 15 -14.75 -23.98 8.42
C CYS A 15 -14.86 -24.79 9.72
N ASP A 16 -15.81 -25.72 9.80
CA ASP A 16 -16.03 -26.55 10.99
C ASP A 16 -14.87 -27.55 11.15
N LEU A 17 -14.41 -28.15 10.06
CA LEU A 17 -13.23 -29.03 10.07
C LEU A 17 -11.99 -28.30 10.57
N VAL A 18 -11.71 -27.09 10.07
CA VAL A 18 -10.50 -26.34 10.44
C VAL A 18 -10.58 -25.77 11.86
N LYS A 19 -11.79 -25.67 12.44
CA LYS A 19 -11.99 -25.27 13.84
C LYS A 19 -11.75 -26.40 14.83
N ASP A 20 -11.77 -27.65 14.38
CA ASP A 20 -11.55 -28.83 15.23
C ASP A 20 -10.15 -28.78 15.84
N ASP A 21 -10.06 -29.08 17.15
CA ASP A 21 -8.81 -29.07 17.91
C ASP A 21 -7.81 -30.14 17.45
N PHE A 22 -8.29 -31.19 16.79
CA PHE A 22 -7.47 -32.26 16.21
C PHE A 22 -7.06 -32.00 14.76
N TYR A 23 -7.47 -30.85 14.16
CA TYR A 23 -7.13 -30.52 12.79
C TYR A 23 -5.64 -30.24 12.63
N VAL A 24 -5.01 -30.98 11.74
CA VAL A 24 -3.60 -30.76 11.34
C VAL A 24 -3.58 -29.93 10.05
N PRO A 25 -2.83 -28.82 9.98
CA PRO A 25 -2.77 -28.02 8.76
C PRO A 25 -2.37 -28.84 7.54
N MET A 26 -3.21 -28.80 6.50
CA MET A 26 -3.10 -29.57 5.26
C MET A 26 -2.92 -28.65 4.06
N LYS A 27 -2.25 -29.16 3.00
CA LYS A 27 -2.21 -28.50 1.69
C LYS A 27 -3.54 -28.69 0.96
N GLU A 28 -3.80 -27.88 -0.08
CA GLU A 28 -5.02 -27.97 -0.92
C GLU A 28 -5.34 -29.41 -1.36
N LYS A 29 -4.33 -30.13 -1.87
CA LYS A 29 -4.49 -31.50 -2.37
C LYS A 29 -4.82 -32.49 -1.23
N GLU A 30 -4.20 -32.34 -0.07
CA GLU A 30 -4.42 -33.16 1.10
C GLU A 30 -5.84 -32.93 1.66
N LEU A 31 -6.24 -31.64 1.74
CA LEU A 31 -7.57 -31.23 2.21
C LEU A 31 -8.69 -31.71 1.25
N ALA A 32 -8.48 -31.61 -0.07
CA ALA A 32 -9.40 -32.13 -1.07
C ALA A 32 -9.56 -33.66 -0.98
N MET A 33 -8.46 -34.36 -0.69
CA MET A 33 -8.49 -35.82 -0.51
C MET A 33 -9.20 -36.20 0.80
N PHE A 34 -8.93 -35.48 1.87
CA PHE A 34 -9.57 -35.70 3.19
C PHE A 34 -11.09 -35.49 3.11
N LEU A 35 -11.53 -34.44 2.41
CA LEU A 35 -12.95 -34.13 2.18
C LEU A 35 -13.57 -34.92 1.02
N GLN A 36 -12.85 -35.86 0.42
CA GLN A 36 -13.31 -36.72 -0.69
C GLN A 36 -13.90 -35.91 -1.87
N VAL A 37 -13.29 -34.76 -2.19
CA VAL A 37 -13.73 -33.88 -3.29
C VAL A 37 -13.46 -34.58 -4.63
N ALA A 38 -14.49 -34.74 -5.46
CA ALA A 38 -14.40 -35.32 -6.78
C ALA A 38 -13.47 -34.47 -7.70
N LYS A 39 -12.88 -35.09 -8.71
CA LYS A 39 -11.94 -34.39 -9.62
C LYS A 39 -12.61 -33.21 -10.35
N GLU A 40 -13.88 -33.35 -10.67
CA GLU A 40 -14.71 -32.37 -11.35
C GLU A 40 -15.00 -31.13 -10.48
N ASP A 41 -15.15 -31.34 -9.15
CA ASP A 41 -15.44 -30.27 -8.17
C ASP A 41 -14.19 -29.55 -7.65
N ARG A 42 -12.99 -29.91 -8.10
CA ARG A 42 -11.74 -29.36 -7.57
C ARG A 42 -11.55 -27.87 -7.86
N GLU A 43 -12.03 -27.41 -9.01
CA GLU A 43 -11.97 -25.97 -9.33
C GLU A 43 -12.87 -25.17 -8.42
N GLU A 44 -14.12 -25.61 -8.22
CA GLU A 44 -15.04 -24.97 -7.28
C GLU A 44 -14.52 -25.00 -5.84
N PHE A 45 -13.94 -26.15 -5.44
CA PHE A 45 -13.29 -26.27 -4.13
C PHE A 45 -12.15 -25.26 -3.94
N ARG A 46 -11.35 -25.03 -4.96
CA ARG A 46 -10.25 -24.06 -4.95
C ARG A 46 -10.78 -22.63 -4.84
N GLU A 47 -11.86 -22.32 -5.53
CA GLU A 47 -12.54 -21.03 -5.39
C GLU A 47 -13.09 -20.81 -3.98
N ILE A 48 -13.73 -21.82 -3.40
CA ILE A 48 -14.25 -21.78 -2.02
C ILE A 48 -13.09 -21.51 -1.04
N LEU A 49 -11.96 -22.18 -1.20
CA LEU A 49 -10.79 -21.93 -0.33
C LEU A 49 -10.26 -20.51 -0.48
N ARG A 50 -10.21 -19.94 -1.71
CA ARG A 50 -9.83 -18.56 -1.94
C ARG A 50 -10.80 -17.57 -1.28
N GLU A 51 -12.10 -17.82 -1.37
CA GLU A 51 -13.11 -17.01 -0.69
C GLU A 51 -12.96 -17.06 0.82
N LEU A 52 -12.76 -18.24 1.41
CA LEU A 52 -12.55 -18.38 2.85
C LEU A 52 -11.26 -17.72 3.35
N LEU A 53 -10.22 -17.68 2.51
CA LEU A 53 -9.02 -16.89 2.78
C LEU A 53 -9.32 -15.38 2.71
N ALA A 54 -10.06 -14.93 1.69
CA ALA A 54 -10.48 -13.55 1.53
C ALA A 54 -11.42 -13.08 2.65
N GLU A 55 -12.29 -13.98 3.14
CA GLU A 55 -13.16 -13.73 4.31
C GLU A 55 -12.40 -13.80 5.64
N GLY A 56 -11.09 -14.09 5.63
CA GLY A 56 -10.28 -14.21 6.85
C GLY A 56 -10.67 -15.37 7.78
N LYS A 57 -11.44 -16.32 7.29
CA LYS A 57 -11.82 -17.54 8.05
C LYS A 57 -10.72 -18.59 8.08
N LEU A 58 -9.89 -18.59 7.03
CA LEU A 58 -8.71 -19.44 6.90
C LEU A 58 -7.45 -18.58 6.75
N THR A 59 -6.29 -19.14 7.11
CA THR A 59 -4.97 -18.60 6.77
C THR A 59 -4.08 -19.67 6.18
N LEU A 60 -3.08 -19.25 5.39
CA LEU A 60 -2.05 -20.14 4.87
C LEU A 60 -0.80 -20.07 5.74
N THR A 61 -0.24 -21.23 6.09
CA THR A 61 1.10 -21.28 6.67
C THR A 61 2.15 -20.97 5.61
N VAL A 62 3.40 -20.69 6.02
CA VAL A 62 4.56 -20.49 5.11
C VAL A 62 4.74 -21.69 4.15
N LYS A 63 4.32 -22.88 4.53
CA LYS A 63 4.38 -24.11 3.71
C LYS A 63 3.16 -24.31 2.82
N GLY A 64 2.27 -23.31 2.70
CA GLY A 64 1.05 -23.38 1.90
C GLY A 64 -0.01 -24.34 2.43
N LYS A 65 -0.05 -24.55 3.75
CA LYS A 65 -1.06 -25.37 4.41
C LYS A 65 -2.17 -24.49 4.97
N TYR A 66 -3.41 -24.91 4.82
CA TYR A 66 -4.59 -24.22 5.35
C TYR A 66 -4.71 -24.46 6.86
N MET A 67 -4.99 -23.42 7.61
CA MET A 67 -5.23 -23.48 9.05
C MET A 67 -6.32 -22.47 9.45
N LYS A 68 -6.86 -22.66 10.66
CA LYS A 68 -7.81 -21.73 11.27
C LYS A 68 -7.17 -20.34 11.37
N SER A 69 -7.89 -19.35 10.89
CA SER A 69 -7.54 -17.98 11.24
C SER A 69 -7.87 -17.73 12.71
N ASN A 70 -6.97 -17.12 13.46
CA ASN A 70 -7.19 -16.78 14.87
C ASN A 70 -8.23 -15.64 15.08
N GLY A 71 -9.11 -15.45 14.09
CA GLY A 71 -10.42 -14.84 14.26
C GLY A 71 -10.49 -13.34 14.45
N LYS A 72 -9.40 -12.58 14.41
CA LYS A 72 -9.49 -11.12 14.36
C LYS A 72 -8.88 -10.62 13.06
N VAL A 73 -9.75 -10.35 12.10
CA VAL A 73 -9.41 -9.49 10.97
C VAL A 73 -9.38 -8.07 11.51
N LEU A 74 -8.26 -7.40 11.30
CA LEU A 74 -8.05 -6.02 11.72
C LEU A 74 -7.85 -5.16 10.48
N THR A 75 -8.37 -3.96 10.53
CA THR A 75 -8.14 -2.95 9.49
C THR A 75 -7.08 -1.97 9.97
N GLY A 76 -6.15 -1.63 9.10
CA GLY A 76 -5.11 -0.67 9.43
C GLY A 76 -4.40 -0.13 8.20
N THR A 77 -3.45 0.76 8.42
CA THR A 77 -2.63 1.38 7.38
C THR A 77 -1.31 0.64 7.22
N PHE A 78 -1.03 0.18 6.01
CA PHE A 78 0.22 -0.51 5.69
C PHE A 78 1.36 0.47 5.46
N ILE A 79 2.43 0.32 6.22
CA ILE A 79 3.67 1.09 6.10
C ILE A 79 4.77 0.17 5.61
N SER A 80 5.19 0.35 4.38
CA SER A 80 6.29 -0.42 3.79
C SER A 80 7.65 0.02 4.34
N ASN A 81 8.64 -0.85 4.23
CA ASN A 81 10.02 -0.61 4.62
C ASN A 81 10.96 -0.93 3.46
N ALA A 82 12.05 -0.18 3.31
CA ALA A 82 13.07 -0.39 2.28
C ALA A 82 13.70 -1.81 2.26
N LYS A 83 13.59 -2.55 3.37
CA LYS A 83 14.11 -3.93 3.48
C LYS A 83 13.12 -5.00 2.99
N GLY A 84 12.01 -4.60 2.35
CA GLY A 84 11.02 -5.51 1.77
C GLY A 84 9.98 -6.05 2.77
N PHE A 85 10.02 -5.75 4.05
CA PHE A 85 8.94 -6.03 5.00
C PHE A 85 8.08 -4.79 5.25
N GLY A 86 6.97 -4.94 5.96
CA GLY A 86 6.12 -3.82 6.34
C GLY A 86 5.53 -3.94 7.72
N PHE A 87 4.81 -2.91 8.13
CA PHE A 87 4.04 -2.84 9.35
C PHE A 87 2.60 -2.42 9.03
N VAL A 88 1.67 -2.81 9.88
CA VAL A 88 0.29 -2.30 9.82
C VAL A 88 -0.02 -1.61 11.12
N GLU A 89 -0.25 -0.32 11.02
CA GLU A 89 -0.74 0.53 12.10
C GLU A 89 -2.26 0.33 12.21
N VAL A 90 -2.71 -0.18 13.36
CA VAL A 90 -4.13 -0.44 13.64
C VAL A 90 -4.60 0.54 14.69
N GLU A 91 -5.68 1.25 14.43
CA GLU A 91 -6.26 2.20 15.38
C GLU A 91 -6.63 1.51 16.70
N GLY A 92 -6.22 2.11 17.83
CA GLY A 92 -6.45 1.56 19.17
C GLY A 92 -5.52 0.44 19.61
N ARG A 93 -4.40 0.23 18.91
CA ARG A 93 -3.31 -0.66 19.35
C ARG A 93 -2.03 0.14 19.56
N ASP A 94 -1.31 -0.19 20.62
CA ASP A 94 -0.02 0.46 20.95
C ASP A 94 1.14 -0.10 20.10
N GLU A 95 1.00 -1.32 19.57
CA GLU A 95 2.03 -1.99 18.77
C GLU A 95 1.56 -2.28 17.35
N ASP A 96 2.42 -1.94 16.39
CA ASP A 96 2.23 -2.24 14.98
C ASP A 96 2.37 -3.74 14.71
N LEU A 97 1.59 -4.23 13.76
CA LEU A 97 1.65 -5.60 13.29
C LEU A 97 2.76 -5.76 12.26
N PHE A 98 3.64 -6.71 12.48
CA PHE A 98 4.71 -7.02 11.53
C PHE A 98 4.19 -7.85 10.35
N ILE A 99 4.45 -7.40 9.12
CA ILE A 99 4.07 -8.09 7.87
C ILE A 99 5.34 -8.55 7.16
N PRO A 100 5.63 -9.85 7.11
CA PRO A 100 6.72 -10.41 6.33
C PRO A 100 6.53 -10.13 4.83
N GLU A 101 7.62 -10.09 4.07
CA GLU A 101 7.63 -9.81 2.64
C GLU A 101 6.70 -10.73 1.84
N ASP A 102 6.70 -12.03 2.15
CA ASP A 102 5.86 -13.04 1.48
C ASP A 102 4.36 -12.95 1.80
N LYS A 103 3.96 -12.05 2.73
CA LYS A 103 2.60 -11.94 3.26
C LYS A 103 1.93 -10.59 3.04
N GLN A 104 2.54 -9.73 2.23
CA GLN A 104 2.03 -8.38 1.96
C GLN A 104 0.85 -8.38 0.97
N GLY A 105 0.67 -9.43 0.17
CA GLY A 105 -0.47 -9.55 -0.76
C GLY A 105 -0.56 -8.42 -1.80
N GLY A 106 0.56 -7.78 -2.16
CA GLY A 106 0.59 -6.65 -3.09
C GLY A 106 0.18 -5.31 -2.46
N ALA A 107 0.19 -5.21 -1.12
CA ALA A 107 0.00 -3.95 -0.42
C ALA A 107 1.14 -2.97 -0.70
N PHE A 108 0.79 -1.73 -0.92
CA PHE A 108 1.70 -0.63 -1.18
C PHE A 108 1.72 0.36 0.00
N HIS A 109 2.72 1.23 0.04
CA HIS A 109 2.87 2.19 1.13
C HIS A 109 1.61 3.05 1.31
N LYS A 110 1.16 3.21 2.56
CA LYS A 110 -0.06 3.91 2.99
C LYS A 110 -1.39 3.27 2.54
N ASP A 111 -1.38 2.05 1.99
CA ASP A 111 -2.64 1.36 1.69
C ASP A 111 -3.43 1.05 2.96
N THR A 112 -4.74 1.21 2.89
CA THR A 112 -5.65 0.69 3.92
C THR A 112 -5.90 -0.78 3.64
N VAL A 113 -5.53 -1.65 4.58
CA VAL A 113 -5.56 -3.10 4.41
C VAL A 113 -6.33 -3.80 5.52
N GLU A 114 -6.91 -4.94 5.18
CA GLU A 114 -7.35 -5.92 6.16
C GLU A 114 -6.27 -6.97 6.38
N VAL A 115 -5.99 -7.26 7.63
CA VAL A 115 -4.96 -8.23 8.02
C VAL A 115 -5.51 -9.28 8.96
N ALA A 116 -5.04 -10.52 8.80
CA ALA A 116 -5.26 -11.60 9.76
C ALA A 116 -4.03 -11.78 10.65
N LEU A 117 -4.25 -11.92 11.93
CA LEU A 117 -3.19 -12.23 12.88
C LEU A 117 -2.68 -13.66 12.67
N LEU A 118 -1.37 -13.82 12.62
CA LEU A 118 -0.72 -15.12 12.61
C LEU A 118 -0.48 -15.59 14.05
N PRO A 119 -0.25 -16.90 14.27
CA PRO A 119 0.08 -17.42 15.59
C PRO A 119 1.27 -16.67 16.20
N ALA A 120 1.08 -16.19 17.42
CA ALA A 120 2.13 -15.46 18.13
C ALA A 120 3.35 -16.36 18.39
N LYS A 121 4.54 -15.84 18.10
CA LYS A 121 5.81 -16.47 18.44
C LYS A 121 6.35 -15.80 19.70
N THR A 122 6.68 -16.61 20.71
CA THR A 122 7.19 -16.12 22.00
C THR A 122 8.40 -15.20 21.80
N GLY A 123 8.34 -13.99 22.35
CA GLY A 123 9.44 -13.01 22.29
C GLY A 123 9.60 -12.25 20.97
N LYS A 124 8.67 -12.38 20.00
CA LYS A 124 8.66 -11.64 18.76
C LYS A 124 7.41 -10.77 18.64
N ARG A 125 7.50 -9.70 17.83
CA ARG A 125 6.33 -8.88 17.48
C ARG A 125 5.25 -9.75 16.85
N GLN A 126 3.99 -9.37 17.06
CA GLN A 126 2.85 -10.05 16.47
C GLN A 126 2.94 -9.98 14.95
N GLU A 127 3.06 -11.15 14.31
CA GLU A 127 3.03 -11.26 12.86
C GLU A 127 1.59 -11.26 12.35
N ALA A 128 1.37 -10.64 11.19
CA ALA A 128 0.09 -10.68 10.49
C ALA A 128 0.29 -10.88 8.98
N GLN A 129 -0.80 -11.15 8.26
CA GLN A 129 -0.84 -11.32 6.82
C GLN A 129 -1.91 -10.40 6.25
N VAL A 130 -1.60 -9.70 5.17
CA VAL A 130 -2.59 -8.93 4.41
C VAL A 130 -3.53 -9.91 3.69
N ILE A 131 -4.82 -9.75 3.95
CA ILE A 131 -5.89 -10.54 3.32
C ILE A 131 -6.40 -9.80 2.10
N ARG A 132 -6.67 -8.49 2.28
CA ARG A 132 -7.31 -7.64 1.28
C ARG A 132 -6.84 -6.21 1.41
N ILE A 133 -6.72 -5.55 0.27
CA ILE A 133 -6.49 -4.11 0.17
C ILE A 133 -7.87 -3.46 0.03
N ILE A 134 -8.21 -2.57 0.98
CA ILE A 134 -9.49 -1.85 1.00
C ILE A 134 -9.40 -0.61 0.12
N ALA A 135 -8.34 0.18 0.32
CA ALA A 135 -8.11 1.41 -0.41
C ALA A 135 -6.62 1.63 -0.67
N ARG A 136 -6.30 2.20 -1.81
CA ARG A 136 -4.93 2.61 -2.15
C ARG A 136 -4.62 3.95 -1.49
N GLY A 137 -3.52 4.00 -0.76
CA GLY A 137 -3.09 5.21 -0.04
C GLY A 137 -2.24 6.15 -0.87
N MET A 138 -1.56 5.64 -1.90
CA MET A 138 -0.73 6.43 -2.80
C MET A 138 -1.06 6.10 -4.25
N THR A 139 -1.43 7.10 -5.02
CA THR A 139 -1.68 7.00 -6.46
C THR A 139 -0.55 7.62 -7.28
N GLN A 140 0.22 8.52 -6.67
CA GLN A 140 1.34 9.21 -7.30
C GLN A 140 2.60 9.07 -6.46
N VAL A 141 3.73 9.02 -7.12
CA VAL A 141 5.06 8.93 -6.50
C VAL A 141 6.00 9.90 -7.22
N VAL A 142 6.79 10.62 -6.44
CA VAL A 142 7.88 11.46 -6.95
C VAL A 142 9.18 10.67 -6.89
N GLY A 143 10.00 10.80 -7.95
CA GLY A 143 11.27 10.12 -7.99
C GLY A 143 12.15 10.59 -9.14
N THR A 144 13.32 9.98 -9.26
CA THR A 144 14.28 10.26 -10.32
C THR A 144 14.15 9.25 -11.44
N TYR A 145 13.95 9.73 -12.66
CA TYR A 145 13.85 8.88 -13.84
C TYR A 145 15.23 8.44 -14.33
N GLU A 146 15.38 7.15 -14.57
CA GLU A 146 16.54 6.54 -15.20
C GLU A 146 16.13 5.79 -16.46
N GLN A 147 16.67 6.20 -17.60
CA GLN A 147 16.40 5.56 -18.89
C GLN A 147 17.28 4.32 -19.05
N SER A 148 16.66 3.19 -19.36
CA SER A 148 17.39 1.98 -19.79
C SER A 148 17.85 2.10 -21.26
N LYS A 149 18.84 1.31 -21.64
CA LYS A 149 19.28 1.16 -23.05
C LYS A 149 18.17 0.60 -23.97
N SER A 150 17.16 -0.03 -23.37
CA SER A 150 15.96 -0.54 -24.04
C SER A 150 14.85 0.51 -24.03
N ASN A 151 13.74 0.21 -24.71
CA ASN A 151 12.60 1.15 -24.83
C ASN A 151 11.75 1.25 -23.55
N PHE A 152 12.38 1.45 -22.38
CA PHE A 152 11.72 1.67 -21.09
C PHE A 152 12.65 2.42 -20.13
N GLY A 153 12.13 2.86 -19.02
CA GLY A 153 12.89 3.43 -17.91
C GLY A 153 12.35 2.99 -16.56
N PHE A 154 13.06 3.38 -15.54
CA PHE A 154 12.65 3.20 -14.16
C PHE A 154 12.60 4.54 -13.46
N VAL A 155 11.72 4.65 -12.47
CA VAL A 155 11.71 5.78 -11.55
C VAL A 155 12.09 5.27 -10.18
N ILE A 156 13.19 5.81 -9.66
CA ILE A 156 13.67 5.55 -8.30
C ILE A 156 12.91 6.49 -7.38
N PRO A 157 12.03 5.97 -6.49
CA PRO A 157 11.23 6.81 -5.60
C PRO A 157 12.10 7.61 -4.63
N ASP A 158 11.76 8.88 -4.39
CA ASP A 158 12.41 9.70 -3.35
C ASP A 158 12.02 9.23 -1.94
N ASN A 159 10.85 8.62 -1.82
CA ASN A 159 10.40 8.02 -0.58
C ASN A 159 11.10 6.67 -0.35
N THR A 160 12.06 6.64 0.56
CA THR A 160 12.85 5.44 0.92
C THR A 160 12.01 4.29 1.49
N LYS A 161 10.74 4.53 1.85
CA LYS A 161 9.82 3.47 2.28
C LYS A 161 9.32 2.63 1.11
N ILE A 162 9.42 3.10 -0.13
CA ILE A 162 9.09 2.34 -1.33
C ILE A 162 10.37 1.63 -1.79
N ALA A 163 10.41 0.31 -1.59
CA ALA A 163 11.60 -0.49 -1.82
C ALA A 163 11.87 -0.81 -3.30
N GLN A 164 10.85 -0.70 -4.16
CA GLN A 164 10.93 -1.11 -5.55
C GLN A 164 10.88 0.10 -6.48
N ASP A 165 11.73 0.05 -7.53
CA ASP A 165 11.69 1.02 -8.61
C ASP A 165 10.42 0.83 -9.45
N ILE A 166 9.86 1.94 -9.93
CA ILE A 166 8.63 1.95 -10.74
C ILE A 166 9.01 1.83 -12.20
N PHE A 167 8.55 0.77 -12.84
CA PHE A 167 8.73 0.55 -14.26
C PHE A 167 7.87 1.51 -15.08
N VAL A 168 8.48 2.19 -16.07
CA VAL A 168 7.80 3.14 -16.96
C VAL A 168 8.10 2.77 -18.40
N PRO A 169 7.09 2.32 -19.17
CA PRO A 169 7.20 2.14 -20.61
C PRO A 169 7.57 3.45 -21.32
N LYS A 170 8.29 3.37 -22.42
CA LYS A 170 8.71 4.56 -23.20
C LYS A 170 7.54 5.45 -23.59
N GLU A 171 6.42 4.85 -23.97
CA GLU A 171 5.21 5.56 -24.38
C GLU A 171 4.63 6.45 -23.27
N TRP A 172 4.90 6.08 -22.01
CA TRP A 172 4.40 6.79 -20.82
C TRP A 172 5.46 7.63 -20.13
N SER A 173 6.65 7.75 -20.72
CA SER A 173 7.76 8.54 -20.16
C SER A 173 7.62 10.06 -20.40
N LYS A 174 6.69 10.50 -21.26
CA LYS A 174 6.55 11.92 -21.66
C LYS A 174 7.84 12.60 -22.10
N GLY A 175 8.83 11.84 -22.59
CA GLY A 175 10.13 12.39 -22.97
C GLY A 175 11.07 12.67 -21.80
N ALA A 176 10.81 12.09 -20.63
CA ALA A 176 11.73 12.15 -19.51
C ALA A 176 13.08 11.52 -19.88
N MET A 177 14.17 12.14 -19.43
CA MET A 177 15.55 11.68 -19.60
C MET A 177 16.15 11.34 -18.24
N THR A 178 17.22 10.56 -18.25
CA THR A 178 17.97 10.21 -17.04
C THR A 178 18.34 11.46 -16.25
N GLY A 179 18.06 11.47 -14.95
CA GLY A 179 18.30 12.58 -14.05
C GLY A 179 17.12 13.56 -13.91
N HIS A 180 16.03 13.38 -14.68
CA HIS A 180 14.82 14.18 -14.45
C HIS A 180 14.08 13.72 -13.17
N LYS A 181 13.68 14.68 -12.35
CA LYS A 181 12.70 14.51 -11.31
C LYS A 181 11.31 14.49 -11.93
N VAL A 182 10.55 13.46 -11.64
CA VAL A 182 9.24 13.21 -12.24
C VAL A 182 8.20 12.84 -11.20
N VAL A 183 6.95 13.20 -11.50
CA VAL A 183 5.78 12.67 -10.80
C VAL A 183 5.21 11.54 -11.63
N VAL A 184 5.07 10.37 -11.05
CA VAL A 184 4.55 9.16 -11.70
C VAL A 184 3.24 8.76 -11.07
N GLU A 185 2.22 8.57 -11.88
CA GLU A 185 0.95 7.95 -11.50
C GLU A 185 1.10 6.42 -11.58
N ILE A 186 0.78 5.72 -10.50
CA ILE A 186 0.88 4.25 -10.44
C ILE A 186 -0.31 3.65 -11.19
N THR A 187 -0.05 2.90 -12.25
CA THR A 187 -1.05 2.17 -13.03
C THR A 187 -1.16 0.71 -12.61
N GLY A 188 -0.09 0.16 -12.07
CA GLY A 188 -0.03 -1.19 -11.54
C GLY A 188 0.87 -1.26 -10.30
N TYR A 189 0.33 -1.77 -9.19
CA TYR A 189 1.05 -1.78 -7.90
C TYR A 189 2.07 -2.91 -7.75
N GLY A 190 2.24 -3.71 -8.80
CA GLY A 190 3.21 -4.81 -8.76
C GLY A 190 2.86 -5.93 -7.78
N THR A 191 3.81 -6.81 -7.57
CA THR A 191 3.77 -7.91 -6.60
C THR A 191 5.19 -8.13 -6.09
N ASN A 192 5.41 -9.06 -5.16
CA ASN A 192 6.77 -9.38 -4.66
C ASN A 192 7.75 -9.78 -5.78
N THR A 193 7.24 -10.21 -6.94
CA THR A 193 8.05 -10.68 -8.08
C THR A 193 8.00 -9.74 -9.28
N LYS A 194 7.12 -8.73 -9.28
CA LYS A 194 6.93 -7.81 -10.40
C LYS A 194 6.95 -6.37 -9.87
N SER A 195 7.85 -5.55 -10.40
CA SER A 195 7.92 -4.12 -10.10
C SER A 195 6.57 -3.41 -10.36
N PRO A 196 6.24 -2.38 -9.58
CA PRO A 196 5.11 -1.52 -9.89
C PRO A 196 5.29 -0.86 -11.26
N GLU A 197 4.19 -0.60 -11.94
CA GLU A 197 4.16 0.08 -13.23
C GLU A 197 3.55 1.46 -13.07
N GLY A 198 4.08 2.44 -13.79
CA GLY A 198 3.59 3.80 -13.73
C GLY A 198 3.73 4.58 -15.02
N LYS A 199 3.07 5.73 -15.04
CA LYS A 199 3.06 6.68 -16.13
C LYS A 199 3.55 8.03 -15.62
N VAL A 200 4.51 8.66 -16.28
CA VAL A 200 4.95 10.02 -15.96
C VAL A 200 3.80 11.00 -16.21
N VAL A 201 3.39 11.71 -15.18
CA VAL A 201 2.34 12.73 -15.24
C VAL A 201 2.95 14.12 -15.41
N GLU A 202 4.06 14.37 -14.73
CA GLU A 202 4.73 15.68 -14.70
C GLU A 202 6.24 15.49 -14.66
N ILE A 203 6.99 16.35 -15.36
CA ILE A 203 8.44 16.45 -15.27
C ILE A 203 8.73 17.76 -14.53
N LEU A 204 9.36 17.67 -13.35
CA LEU A 204 9.64 18.81 -12.49
C LEU A 204 10.90 19.57 -12.94
N GLY A 205 11.82 18.91 -13.63
CA GLY A 205 13.09 19.43 -14.10
C GLY A 205 14.23 18.42 -13.91
N HIS A 206 15.46 18.82 -14.20
CA HIS A 206 16.62 17.98 -13.93
C HIS A 206 17.03 18.11 -12.45
N ILE A 207 17.59 17.06 -11.87
CA ILE A 207 17.99 17.01 -10.45
C ILE A 207 18.96 18.14 -10.05
N ASN A 208 19.70 18.69 -11.01
CA ASN A 208 20.64 19.79 -10.80
C ASN A 208 20.02 21.18 -11.03
N ASP A 209 18.76 21.25 -11.45
CA ASP A 209 18.10 22.52 -11.68
C ASP A 209 17.68 23.16 -10.36
N PRO A 210 17.84 24.48 -10.20
CA PRO A 210 17.48 25.15 -8.96
C PRO A 210 15.97 25.08 -8.70
N GLY A 211 15.58 24.72 -7.47
CA GLY A 211 14.19 24.65 -7.02
C GLY A 211 13.47 23.34 -7.31
N VAL A 212 14.06 22.42 -8.08
CA VAL A 212 13.47 21.10 -8.38
C VAL A 212 13.40 20.23 -7.13
N ASP A 213 14.35 20.37 -6.23
CA ASP A 213 14.37 19.72 -4.91
C ASP A 213 13.16 20.13 -4.07
N ILE A 214 12.87 21.43 -4.00
CA ILE A 214 11.70 21.98 -3.30
C ILE A 214 10.40 21.48 -3.93
N MET A 215 10.30 21.56 -5.26
CA MET A 215 9.11 21.08 -5.98
C MET A 215 8.88 19.59 -5.81
N SER A 216 9.95 18.79 -5.75
CA SER A 216 9.86 17.35 -5.46
C SER A 216 9.24 17.08 -4.08
N ILE A 217 9.63 17.85 -3.06
CA ILE A 217 9.06 17.75 -1.72
C ILE A 217 7.60 18.18 -1.73
N VAL A 218 7.28 19.32 -2.33
CA VAL A 218 5.89 19.82 -2.41
C VAL A 218 4.97 18.79 -3.06
N ARG A 219 5.38 18.22 -4.21
CA ARG A 219 4.62 17.18 -4.90
C ARG A 219 4.61 15.85 -4.14
N GLY A 220 5.69 15.48 -3.47
CA GLY A 220 5.80 14.25 -2.67
C GLY A 220 4.86 14.22 -1.46
N PHE A 221 4.50 15.39 -0.94
CA PHE A 221 3.53 15.54 0.16
C PHE A 221 2.14 15.97 -0.33
N ASP A 222 1.91 16.01 -1.64
CA ASP A 222 0.65 16.46 -2.25
C ASP A 222 0.20 17.86 -1.76
N LEU A 223 1.16 18.75 -1.56
CA LEU A 223 0.89 20.10 -1.15
C LEU A 223 0.41 20.94 -2.35
N PRO A 224 -0.57 21.82 -2.14
CA PRO A 224 -1.04 22.70 -3.20
C PRO A 224 0.07 23.69 -3.61
N VAL A 225 0.37 23.76 -4.90
CA VAL A 225 1.37 24.69 -5.46
C VAL A 225 0.75 26.07 -5.65
N GLU A 226 -0.55 26.12 -5.86
CA GLU A 226 -1.30 27.35 -6.06
C GLU A 226 -2.41 27.45 -5.02
N PHE A 227 -2.68 28.67 -4.57
CA PHE A 227 -3.82 28.93 -3.72
C PHE A 227 -5.12 28.76 -4.53
N GLY A 228 -6.11 28.07 -3.97
CA GLY A 228 -7.40 27.92 -4.61
C GLY A 228 -8.08 29.29 -4.86
N GLU A 229 -8.94 29.35 -5.90
CA GLU A 229 -9.64 30.58 -6.31
C GLU A 229 -10.32 31.35 -5.18
N LYS A 230 -10.86 30.64 -4.17
CA LYS A 230 -11.47 31.25 -2.99
C LYS A 230 -10.46 32.07 -2.17
N ILE A 231 -9.24 31.57 -2.03
CA ILE A 231 -8.18 32.26 -1.28
C ILE A 231 -7.68 33.44 -2.12
N MET A 232 -7.46 33.25 -3.42
CA MET A 232 -7.03 34.33 -4.32
C MET A 232 -8.06 35.45 -4.36
N SER A 233 -9.35 35.15 -4.44
CA SER A 233 -10.40 36.15 -4.38
C SER A 233 -10.50 36.88 -3.02
N GLN A 234 -10.08 36.26 -1.94
CA GLN A 234 -9.96 36.92 -0.65
C GLN A 234 -8.76 37.87 -0.60
N VAL A 235 -7.61 37.43 -1.15
CA VAL A 235 -6.41 38.28 -1.25
C VAL A 235 -6.69 39.56 -2.04
N GLU A 236 -7.43 39.47 -3.14
CA GLU A 236 -7.85 40.66 -3.95
C GLU A 236 -8.76 41.62 -3.16
N ARG A 237 -9.52 41.10 -2.20
CA ARG A 237 -10.42 41.93 -1.36
C ARG A 237 -9.73 42.53 -0.14
N VAL A 238 -8.57 41.97 0.26
CA VAL A 238 -7.81 42.51 1.38
C VAL A 238 -7.09 43.77 0.92
N SER A 239 -7.47 44.92 1.50
CA SER A 239 -6.82 46.18 1.24
C SER A 239 -5.32 46.11 1.54
N GLN A 240 -4.47 46.55 0.61
CA GLN A 240 -3.02 46.59 0.82
C GLN A 240 -2.63 47.44 2.03
N ASP A 241 -3.44 48.38 2.40
CA ASP A 241 -3.24 49.24 3.59
C ASP A 241 -3.30 48.43 4.90
N CYS A 242 -3.95 47.30 4.90
CA CYS A 242 -4.05 46.42 6.10
C CYS A 242 -2.77 45.59 6.32
N LEU A 243 -1.87 45.52 5.36
CA LEU A 243 -0.60 44.75 5.43
C LEU A 243 0.57 45.62 5.90
N LEU A 244 0.38 46.92 6.04
CA LEU A 244 1.40 47.81 6.56
C LEU A 244 1.39 47.78 8.09
N TYR A 245 2.19 46.96 8.67
CA TYR A 245 2.62 47.06 10.07
C TYR A 245 3.50 48.31 10.20
N THR A 246 2.85 49.44 10.15
CA THR A 246 3.52 50.76 10.32
C THR A 246 3.77 51.09 11.79
N SER A 247 3.24 50.29 12.70
CA SER A 247 3.50 50.48 14.13
C SER A 247 4.74 49.69 14.53
N PRO A 248 5.86 50.33 14.90
CA PRO A 248 7.03 49.66 15.39
C PRO A 248 6.65 48.83 16.63
N SER A 249 7.19 47.64 16.73
CA SER A 249 7.04 46.76 17.89
C SER A 249 7.41 47.52 19.19
N PRO A 250 6.83 47.21 20.31
CA PRO A 250 7.25 47.78 21.60
C PRO A 250 8.76 47.64 21.88
N ARG A 251 9.42 46.63 21.29
CA ARG A 251 10.86 46.45 21.34
C ARG A 251 11.63 47.44 20.46
N ASP A 252 11.08 47.84 19.34
CA ASP A 252 11.75 48.77 18.41
C ASP A 252 11.70 50.20 18.96
N ARG A 253 10.74 50.55 19.83
CA ARG A 253 10.66 51.84 20.49
C ARG A 253 11.72 52.03 21.58
N SER A 254 12.31 50.94 22.10
CA SER A 254 13.32 50.99 23.14
C SER A 254 14.73 51.23 22.59
N LEU A 255 14.95 51.09 21.27
CA LEU A 255 16.26 51.28 20.64
C LEU A 255 16.50 52.67 20.05
N SER A 256 15.53 53.57 20.14
CA SER A 256 15.62 54.95 19.63
C SER A 256 15.78 56.00 20.76
N ARG A 257 16.59 55.69 21.78
CA ARG A 257 17.08 56.67 22.76
C ARG A 257 18.59 56.65 22.84
#